data_e625dd8772561b9bb139c3b73a6fb57b
#
_entry.id   e625dd8772561b9bb139c3b73a6fb57b
#
_cell.length_a   1.000
_cell.length_b   1.000
_cell.length_c   1.000
_cell.angle_alpha   90.00
_cell.angle_beta   90.00
_cell.angle_gamma   90.00
#
_symmetry.space_group_name_H-M   'P 1'
#
loop_
_entity.id
_entity.type
_entity.pdbx_description
1 polymer ?
#
loop_
_entity_poly.entity_id
_entity_poly.type
_entity_poly.pdbx_seq_one_letter_code
_entity_poly.pdbx_strand_id
1 'polypeptide(L)'
;MRKSSKLFTILSAAMCVTALGAAPCYAEEVTINFWHHYSEQSAENETLNNVLIPEFEKENPDIKVNAVSHEWSDLHEKILISAKSETLPDVARLDSAWVPEFEKMGIFSTSE
;
A
#
# COMPACT_ATOMS: atom_id res chain seq x y z
N MET A 1 52.86 34.79 -54.67
CA MET A 1 51.38 34.81 -54.43
C MET A 1 51.13 34.14 -53.11
N ARG A 2 50.77 34.85 -52.14
CA ARG A 2 50.39 34.28 -50.83
C ARG A 2 48.88 34.28 -50.69
N LYS A 3 48.30 33.10 -50.60
CA LYS A 3 46.90 32.90 -50.23
C LYS A 3 46.79 32.86 -48.70
N SER A 4 46.29 33.92 -48.13
CA SER A 4 45.94 33.92 -46.70
C SER A 4 44.63 33.20 -46.50
N SER A 5 44.69 32.02 -45.95
CA SER A 5 43.52 31.31 -45.48
C SER A 5 43.07 31.91 -44.16
N LYS A 6 41.95 32.57 -44.21
CA LYS A 6 41.29 33.05 -42.98
C LYS A 6 40.65 31.85 -42.29
N LEU A 7 41.24 31.49 -41.17
CA LEU A 7 40.67 30.50 -40.28
C LEU A 7 39.44 31.11 -39.61
N PHE A 8 38.28 30.65 -40.03
CA PHE A 8 37.02 30.97 -39.34
C PHE A 8 36.86 30.02 -38.17
N THR A 9 37.22 30.50 -36.99
CA THR A 9 36.92 29.76 -35.76
C THR A 9 35.45 29.98 -35.40
N ILE A 10 34.64 29.00 -35.73
CA ILE A 10 33.25 28.99 -35.27
C ILE A 10 33.26 28.45 -33.84
N LEU A 11 33.12 29.37 -32.90
CA LEU A 11 32.92 29.03 -31.50
C LEU A 11 31.47 28.57 -31.32
N SER A 12 31.25 27.26 -31.43
CA SER A 12 29.96 26.63 -31.13
C SER A 12 29.82 26.59 -29.62
N ALA A 13 29.07 27.52 -29.06
CA ALA A 13 28.63 27.48 -27.68
C ALA A 13 27.57 26.37 -27.59
N ALA A 14 27.99 25.20 -27.18
CA ALA A 14 27.07 24.12 -26.80
C ALA A 14 26.36 24.52 -25.50
N MET A 15 25.14 25.03 -25.64
CA MET A 15 24.22 25.26 -24.55
C MET A 15 23.74 23.86 -24.04
N CYS A 16 24.44 23.30 -23.05
CA CYS A 16 23.94 22.19 -22.30
C CYS A 16 22.72 22.64 -21.47
N VAL A 17 21.54 22.55 -22.06
CA VAL A 17 20.29 22.58 -21.30
C VAL A 17 20.25 21.27 -20.54
N THR A 18 20.73 21.25 -19.32
CA THR A 18 20.42 20.19 -18.37
C THR A 18 18.96 20.35 -17.99
N ALA A 19 18.09 19.69 -18.74
CA ALA A 19 16.75 19.42 -18.28
C ALA A 19 16.90 18.54 -17.02
N LEU A 20 16.81 19.17 -15.85
CA LEU A 20 16.49 18.43 -14.64
C LEU A 20 15.08 17.90 -14.84
N GLY A 21 15.00 16.72 -15.43
CA GLY A 21 13.79 15.92 -15.42
C GLY A 21 13.51 15.60 -13.96
N ALA A 22 12.54 16.32 -13.37
CA ALA A 22 11.96 15.89 -12.12
C ALA A 22 11.38 14.50 -12.41
N ALA A 23 12.08 13.46 -11.98
CA ALA A 23 11.51 12.13 -11.97
C ALA A 23 10.23 12.23 -11.14
N PRO A 24 9.06 11.78 -11.66
CA PRO A 24 7.86 11.78 -10.86
C PRO A 24 8.15 10.89 -9.65
N CYS A 25 8.09 11.50 -8.46
CA CYS A 25 8.17 10.78 -7.21
C CYS A 25 6.85 10.00 -7.09
N TYR A 26 6.80 8.79 -7.66
CA TYR A 26 5.71 7.86 -7.37
C TYR A 26 5.95 7.37 -5.95
N ALA A 27 5.05 7.74 -5.03
CA ALA A 27 4.98 7.07 -3.74
C ALA A 27 4.77 5.58 -4.01
N GLU A 28 5.55 4.74 -3.32
CA GLU A 28 5.41 3.29 -3.43
C GLU A 28 4.01 2.89 -2.94
N GLU A 29 3.25 2.17 -3.76
CA GLU A 29 1.92 1.71 -3.41
C GLU A 29 2.01 0.70 -2.26
N VAL A 30 1.27 0.95 -1.19
CA VAL A 30 1.17 0.09 -0.01
C VAL A 30 -0.14 -0.68 -0.06
N THR A 31 -0.09 -1.98 0.18
CA THR A 31 -1.30 -2.81 0.31
C THR A 31 -1.51 -3.17 1.78
N ILE A 32 -2.68 -2.83 2.32
CA ILE A 32 -3.14 -3.23 3.64
C ILE A 32 -3.97 -4.50 3.50
N ASN A 33 -3.56 -5.57 4.16
CA ASN A 33 -4.32 -6.81 4.25
C ASN A 33 -5.28 -6.73 5.44
N PHE A 34 -6.57 -6.76 5.18
CA PHE A 34 -7.63 -6.66 6.16
C PHE A 34 -8.47 -7.96 6.18
N TRP A 35 -8.43 -8.68 7.28
CA TRP A 35 -9.27 -9.88 7.48
C TRP A 35 -10.50 -9.56 8.32
N HIS A 36 -11.64 -10.10 7.91
CA HIS A 36 -12.90 -9.88 8.60
C HIS A 36 -13.81 -11.12 8.49
N HIS A 37 -14.89 -11.12 9.26
CA HIS A 37 -15.88 -12.19 9.23
C HIS A 37 -17.30 -11.66 8.91
N TYR A 38 -17.41 -10.61 8.11
CA TYR A 38 -18.68 -10.28 7.48
C TYR A 38 -19.01 -11.37 6.45
N SER A 39 -20.25 -11.88 6.48
CA SER A 39 -20.70 -12.83 5.46
C SER A 39 -20.61 -12.20 4.07
N GLU A 40 -20.19 -12.97 3.08
CA GLU A 40 -20.02 -12.47 1.70
C GLU A 40 -21.29 -11.84 1.11
N GLN A 41 -22.47 -12.32 1.51
CA GLN A 41 -23.75 -11.80 1.06
C GLN A 41 -24.37 -10.78 2.03
N SER A 42 -23.64 -10.33 3.04
CA SER A 42 -24.15 -9.35 4.00
C SER A 42 -24.07 -7.92 3.48
N ALA A 43 -24.98 -7.07 3.95
CA ALA A 43 -24.96 -5.65 3.63
C ALA A 43 -23.68 -4.96 4.14
N GLU A 44 -23.11 -5.45 5.23
CA GLU A 44 -21.84 -4.94 5.77
C GLU A 44 -20.69 -5.23 4.81
N ASN A 45 -20.61 -6.44 4.25
CA ASN A 45 -19.58 -6.79 3.28
C ASN A 45 -19.74 -5.99 1.99
N GLU A 46 -20.97 -5.84 1.51
CA GLU A 46 -21.28 -5.03 0.34
C GLU A 46 -20.87 -3.56 0.55
N THR A 47 -21.22 -3.00 1.69
CA THR A 47 -20.85 -1.62 2.04
C THR A 47 -19.34 -1.45 2.15
N LEU A 48 -18.66 -2.40 2.78
CA LEU A 48 -17.20 -2.38 2.91
C LEU A 48 -16.52 -2.32 1.54
N ASN A 49 -16.89 -3.24 0.64
CA ASN A 49 -16.20 -3.39 -0.64
C ASN A 49 -16.62 -2.35 -1.69
N ASN A 50 -17.88 -1.91 -1.67
CA ASN A 50 -18.41 -1.04 -2.72
C ASN A 50 -18.44 0.45 -2.35
N VAL A 51 -18.30 0.78 -1.06
CA VAL A 51 -18.36 2.16 -0.58
C VAL A 51 -17.11 2.54 0.19
N LEU A 52 -16.85 1.87 1.32
CA LEU A 52 -15.81 2.31 2.26
C LEU A 52 -14.40 2.18 1.70
N ILE A 53 -14.07 1.04 1.10
CA ILE A 53 -12.74 0.82 0.52
C ILE A 53 -12.50 1.77 -0.67
N PRO A 54 -13.41 1.90 -1.65
CA PRO A 54 -13.22 2.85 -2.74
C PRO A 54 -13.10 4.32 -2.29
N GLU A 55 -13.85 4.74 -1.28
CA GLU A 55 -13.72 6.10 -0.74
C GLU A 55 -12.39 6.31 -0.03
N PHE A 56 -11.97 5.34 0.77
CA PHE A 56 -10.66 5.37 1.44
C PHE A 56 -9.50 5.43 0.44
N GLU A 57 -9.51 4.58 -0.58
CA GLU A 57 -8.47 4.55 -1.63
C GLU A 57 -8.46 5.82 -2.48
N LYS A 58 -9.60 6.45 -2.68
CA LYS A 58 -9.70 7.74 -3.37
C LYS A 58 -9.03 8.86 -2.57
N GLU A 59 -9.19 8.85 -1.24
CA GLU A 59 -8.54 9.81 -0.35
C GLU A 59 -7.06 9.49 -0.11
N ASN A 60 -6.67 8.22 -0.28
CA ASN A 60 -5.33 7.72 -0.06
C ASN A 60 -4.84 6.93 -1.28
N PRO A 61 -4.52 7.60 -2.41
CA PRO A 61 -4.27 6.93 -3.69
C PRO A 61 -3.06 5.99 -3.68
N ASP A 62 -2.16 6.15 -2.72
CA ASP A 62 -0.97 5.31 -2.56
C ASP A 62 -1.23 4.07 -1.70
N ILE A 63 -2.47 3.90 -1.20
CA ILE A 63 -2.86 2.79 -0.33
C ILE A 63 -3.95 1.97 -1.01
N LYS A 64 -3.75 0.66 -1.05
CA LYS A 64 -4.74 -0.33 -1.47
C LYS A 64 -5.18 -1.16 -0.27
N VAL A 65 -6.45 -1.54 -0.23
CA VAL A 65 -6.99 -2.40 0.81
C VAL A 65 -7.41 -3.74 0.20
N ASN A 66 -6.75 -4.80 0.64
CA ASN A 66 -7.11 -6.17 0.31
C ASN A 66 -7.96 -6.75 1.44
N ALA A 67 -9.29 -6.62 1.35
CA ALA A 67 -10.22 -7.15 2.32
C ALA A 67 -10.55 -8.61 2.00
N VAL A 68 -10.38 -9.51 2.97
CA VAL A 68 -10.64 -10.94 2.82
C VAL A 68 -11.66 -11.37 3.87
N SER A 69 -12.80 -11.88 3.40
CA SER A 69 -13.82 -12.47 4.24
C SER A 69 -13.45 -13.90 4.63
N HIS A 70 -13.67 -14.25 5.87
CA HIS A 70 -13.53 -15.60 6.41
C HIS A 70 -14.79 -15.96 7.21
N GLU A 71 -15.10 -17.23 7.30
CA GLU A 71 -16.09 -17.70 8.27
C GLU A 71 -15.60 -17.41 9.70
N TRP A 72 -16.52 -17.19 10.62
CA TRP A 72 -16.19 -16.76 11.99
C TRP A 72 -15.18 -17.69 12.69
N SER A 73 -15.44 -19.00 12.66
CA SER A 73 -14.53 -20.01 13.26
C SER A 73 -13.19 -20.09 12.54
N ASP A 74 -13.21 -20.00 11.22
CA ASP A 74 -12.01 -20.09 10.39
C ASP A 74 -11.08 -18.89 10.61
N LEU A 75 -11.65 -17.71 10.80
CA LEU A 75 -10.87 -16.50 11.10
C LEU A 75 -10.12 -16.65 12.43
N HIS A 76 -10.77 -17.16 13.46
CA HIS A 76 -10.13 -17.40 14.75
C HIS A 76 -8.92 -18.35 14.62
N GLU A 77 -9.13 -19.54 14.02
CA GLU A 77 -8.03 -20.49 13.80
C GLU A 77 -6.92 -19.92 12.92
N LYS A 78 -7.28 -19.20 11.89
CA LYS A 78 -6.33 -18.61 10.96
C LYS A 78 -5.43 -17.58 11.64
N ILE A 79 -5.98 -16.77 12.54
CA ILE A 79 -5.19 -15.83 13.35
C ILE A 79 -4.24 -16.58 14.26
N LEU A 80 -4.69 -17.65 14.95
CA LEU A 80 -3.83 -18.47 15.80
C LEU A 80 -2.66 -19.10 15.05
N ILE A 81 -2.89 -19.60 13.85
CA ILE A 81 -1.86 -20.20 13.00
C ILE A 81 -0.92 -19.11 12.48
N SER A 82 -1.46 -17.99 12.00
CA SER A 82 -0.68 -16.89 11.42
C SER A 82 0.18 -16.17 12.47
N ALA A 83 -0.28 -16.11 13.72
CA ALA A 83 0.52 -15.59 14.82
C ALA A 83 1.80 -16.41 15.06
N LYS A 84 1.72 -17.75 14.92
CA LYS A 84 2.86 -18.66 15.09
C LYS A 84 3.84 -18.62 13.92
N SER A 85 3.34 -18.31 12.74
CA SER A 85 4.13 -18.23 11.49
C SER A 85 4.55 -16.81 11.11
N GLU A 86 4.21 -15.82 11.92
CA GLU A 86 4.50 -14.39 11.67
C GLU A 86 3.89 -13.88 10.34
N THR A 87 2.71 -14.39 10.00
CA THR A 87 1.98 -14.04 8.76
C THR A 87 0.61 -13.40 9.05
N LEU A 88 0.49 -12.68 10.16
CA LEU A 88 -0.73 -11.96 10.51
C LEU A 88 -1.07 -10.89 9.45
N PRO A 89 -2.36 -10.59 9.24
CA PRO A 89 -2.77 -9.45 8.44
C PRO A 89 -2.38 -8.13 9.13
N ASP A 90 -2.41 -7.04 8.39
CA ASP A 90 -2.14 -5.71 8.94
C ASP A 90 -3.28 -5.27 9.86
N VAL A 91 -4.51 -5.60 9.50
CA VAL A 91 -5.74 -5.28 10.25
C VAL A 91 -6.67 -6.50 10.27
N ALA A 92 -7.30 -6.75 11.40
CA ALA A 92 -8.33 -7.76 11.52
C ALA A 92 -9.54 -7.26 12.32
N ARG A 93 -10.75 -7.57 11.82
CA ARG A 93 -11.98 -7.43 12.57
C ARG A 93 -12.18 -8.67 13.43
N LEU A 94 -12.11 -8.50 14.74
CA LEU A 94 -12.19 -9.59 15.70
C LEU A 94 -13.53 -9.61 16.43
N ASP A 95 -13.91 -10.79 16.92
CA ASP A 95 -14.93 -10.89 17.95
C ASP A 95 -14.34 -10.45 19.30
N SER A 96 -15.08 -9.68 20.07
CA SER A 96 -14.65 -9.20 21.38
C SER A 96 -14.32 -10.34 22.37
N ALA A 97 -14.94 -11.49 22.20
CA ALA A 97 -14.67 -12.68 23.02
C ALA A 97 -13.24 -13.24 22.82
N TRP A 98 -12.60 -12.96 21.69
CA TRP A 98 -11.24 -13.45 21.38
C TRP A 98 -10.14 -12.53 21.89
N VAL A 99 -10.47 -11.27 22.19
CA VAL A 99 -9.48 -10.25 22.56
C VAL A 99 -8.61 -10.67 23.75
N PRO A 100 -9.13 -11.23 24.86
CA PRO A 100 -8.28 -11.64 25.98
C PRO A 100 -7.28 -12.76 25.65
N GLU A 101 -7.63 -13.65 24.72
CA GLU A 101 -6.74 -14.70 24.24
C GLU A 101 -5.61 -14.12 23.40
N PHE A 102 -5.96 -13.29 22.43
CA PHE A 102 -5.00 -12.68 21.52
C PHE A 102 -4.09 -11.64 22.21
N GLU A 103 -4.61 -10.94 23.21
CA GLU A 103 -3.81 -10.05 24.05
C GLU A 103 -2.70 -10.82 24.79
N LYS A 104 -3.02 -11.99 25.36
CA LYS A 104 -2.04 -12.86 26.03
C LYS A 104 -0.98 -13.38 25.07
N MET A 105 -1.32 -13.53 23.80
CA MET A 105 -0.37 -13.94 22.77
C MET A 105 0.53 -12.79 22.29
N GLY A 106 0.23 -11.54 22.67
CA GLY A 106 1.01 -10.37 22.30
C GLY A 106 0.96 -10.02 20.81
N ILE A 107 -0.14 -10.36 20.14
CA ILE A 107 -0.28 -10.14 18.68
C ILE A 107 -0.80 -8.76 18.30
N PHE A 108 -1.28 -7.97 19.26
CA PHE A 108 -1.74 -6.62 19.00
C PHE A 108 -0.58 -5.63 18.99
N SER A 109 -0.58 -4.75 17.98
CA SER A 109 0.27 -3.57 18.01
C SER A 109 -0.39 -2.48 18.85
N THR A 110 0.39 -1.80 19.67
CA THR A 110 -0.03 -0.58 20.33
C THR A 110 0.19 0.60 19.38
N SER A 111 -0.85 1.39 19.12
CA SER A 111 -0.67 2.71 18.50
C SER A 111 -0.16 3.67 19.59
N GLU A 112 1.09 4.11 19.44
CA GLU A 112 1.62 5.23 20.21
C GLU A 112 1.15 6.56 19.64
#